data_327ac28a8e45d7172dc12ce3fe6c9205
#
_entry.id   327ac28a8e45d7172dc12ce3fe6c9205
#
_cell.length_a   1.000
_cell.length_b   1.000
_cell.length_c   1.000
_cell.angle_alpha   90.00
_cell.angle_beta   90.00
_cell.angle_gamma   90.00
#
_symmetry.space_group_name_H-M   'P 1'
#
loop_
_entity.id
_entity.type
_entity.pdbx_description
1 polymer ?
#
loop_
_entity_poly.entity_id
_entity_poly.type
_entity_poly.pdbx_seq_one_letter_code
_entity_poly.pdbx_strand_id
1 'polypeptide(L)'
;PSIGERRGKYRDIFARLAAAGVSKRDLQMAWDFTTSSTANQTGGMLAMRDSALAWLETLPSHSPSYRITSVQDNVDAHIARRIAGFITVPMYLDKTEPGGVMTYDDAGMPVQQGMAEFPFLLQIPYSATTQASPVLHFGHGLFGDYTSGDDSRLRPVADQLGMVLLSLDWLGLTGKDLPAIGALLTVGDLSKFRTVPERGMQAMLNNMLALRMVQHGLVNDAVTQFNGHATIDSTKVFYW
;
A
#
# COMPACT_ATOMS: atom_id res chain seq x y z
N PRO A 1 26.69 8.85 19.94
CA PRO A 1 28.14 8.71 20.15
C PRO A 1 28.84 10.06 19.99
N SER A 2 29.76 10.39 20.92
CA SER A 2 30.57 11.60 20.86
C SER A 2 31.52 11.59 19.66
N ILE A 3 32.08 12.74 19.29
CA ILE A 3 33.11 12.84 18.23
C ILE A 3 34.31 11.95 18.58
N GLY A 4 34.65 11.83 19.87
CA GLY A 4 35.75 10.99 20.34
C GLY A 4 35.54 9.50 20.04
N GLU A 5 34.34 8.98 20.30
CA GLU A 5 33.98 7.58 20.04
C GLU A 5 33.98 7.22 18.55
N ARG A 6 33.67 8.19 17.69
CA ARG A 6 33.66 8.00 16.24
C ARG A 6 35.05 8.03 15.60
N ARG A 7 36.09 8.53 16.27
CA ARG A 7 37.44 8.70 15.70
C ARG A 7 38.08 7.38 15.19
N GLY A 8 37.87 6.28 15.92
CA GLY A 8 38.37 4.97 15.52
C GLY A 8 37.76 4.52 14.19
N LYS A 9 36.45 4.63 14.06
CA LYS A 9 35.69 4.29 12.85
C LYS A 9 36.13 5.13 11.64
N TYR A 10 36.23 6.45 11.81
CA TYR A 10 36.67 7.33 10.72
C TYR A 10 38.13 7.10 10.29
N ARG A 11 39.04 6.68 11.19
CA ARG A 11 40.39 6.26 10.81
C ARG A 11 40.35 5.05 9.88
N ASP A 12 39.54 4.05 10.18
CA ASP A 12 39.37 2.88 9.31
C ASP A 12 38.75 3.26 7.95
N ILE A 13 37.72 4.08 7.93
CA ILE A 13 37.11 4.57 6.67
C ILE A 13 38.15 5.26 5.80
N PHE A 14 38.92 6.20 6.36
CA PHE A 14 39.93 6.93 5.58
C PHE A 14 41.10 6.03 5.15
N ALA A 15 41.48 5.04 5.94
CA ALA A 15 42.52 4.06 5.54
C ALA A 15 42.02 3.22 4.33
N ARG A 16 40.78 2.77 4.33
CA ARG A 16 40.19 2.01 3.21
C ARG A 16 40.06 2.87 1.95
N LEU A 17 39.63 4.12 2.09
CA LEU A 17 39.56 5.05 0.96
C LEU A 17 40.93 5.34 0.37
N ALA A 18 41.97 5.55 1.21
CA ALA A 18 43.32 5.74 0.76
C ALA A 18 43.87 4.51 0.02
N ALA A 19 43.57 3.29 0.51
CA ALA A 19 43.96 2.04 -0.17
C ALA A 19 43.25 1.89 -1.53
N ALA A 20 42.06 2.48 -1.69
CA ALA A 20 41.32 2.57 -2.96
C ALA A 20 41.75 3.75 -3.85
N GLY A 21 42.83 4.49 -3.49
CA GLY A 21 43.31 5.63 -4.26
C GLY A 21 42.57 6.95 -4.05
N VAL A 22 41.64 7.02 -3.06
CA VAL A 22 40.87 8.23 -2.76
C VAL A 22 41.53 9.01 -1.63
N SER A 23 42.04 10.22 -1.95
CA SER A 23 42.71 11.08 -0.95
C SER A 23 41.65 11.75 -0.04
N LYS A 24 41.95 11.79 1.28
CA LYS A 24 41.11 12.52 2.24
C LYS A 24 40.97 13.99 1.88
N ARG A 25 41.93 14.60 1.21
CA ARG A 25 41.91 16.03 0.81
C ARG A 25 40.86 16.31 -0.27
N ASP A 26 40.52 15.29 -1.05
CA ASP A 26 39.58 15.39 -2.18
C ASP A 26 38.13 15.11 -1.75
N LEU A 27 37.90 14.79 -0.44
CA LEU A 27 36.60 14.46 0.10
C LEU A 27 35.96 15.68 0.77
N GLN A 28 34.73 15.97 0.40
CA GLN A 28 33.88 16.91 1.15
C GLN A 28 33.21 16.21 2.35
N MET A 29 32.88 14.91 2.20
CA MET A 29 32.23 14.12 3.22
C MET A 29 32.56 12.64 3.02
N ALA A 30 32.59 11.87 4.12
CA ALA A 30 32.67 10.42 4.09
C ALA A 30 31.84 9.82 5.22
N TRP A 31 31.11 8.76 4.94
CA TRP A 31 30.38 7.96 5.92
C TRP A 31 30.30 6.52 5.44
N ASP A 32 29.96 5.62 6.35
CA ASP A 32 29.65 4.23 6.02
C ASP A 32 28.18 3.94 6.27
N PHE A 33 27.68 2.88 5.64
CA PHE A 33 26.35 2.34 5.87
C PHE A 33 26.40 0.82 5.72
N THR A 34 25.46 0.16 6.36
CA THR A 34 25.30 -1.28 6.24
C THR A 34 24.58 -1.57 4.92
N THR A 35 25.19 -2.39 4.07
CA THR A 35 24.53 -2.90 2.86
C THR A 35 23.59 -4.03 3.22
N SER A 36 22.51 -4.16 2.47
CA SER A 36 21.55 -5.24 2.59
C SER A 36 21.44 -6.01 1.28
N SER A 37 21.24 -7.32 1.35
CA SER A 37 20.94 -8.11 0.15
C SER A 37 19.53 -7.84 -0.35
N THR A 38 19.28 -8.06 -1.64
CA THR A 38 17.94 -8.01 -2.22
C THR A 38 16.97 -8.95 -1.47
N ALA A 39 17.43 -10.15 -1.12
CA ALA A 39 16.61 -11.10 -0.36
C ALA A 39 16.20 -10.54 1.01
N ASN A 40 17.11 -9.86 1.71
CA ASN A 40 16.78 -9.22 2.99
C ASN A 40 15.78 -8.06 2.84
N GLN A 41 15.90 -7.28 1.75
CA GLN A 41 15.04 -6.11 1.53
C GLN A 41 13.64 -6.50 1.04
N THR A 42 13.52 -7.53 0.20
CA THR A 42 12.27 -7.85 -0.49
C THR A 42 11.67 -9.19 -0.07
N GLY A 43 12.44 -10.08 0.57
CA GLY A 43 12.04 -11.46 0.86
C GLY A 43 10.75 -11.55 1.68
N GLY A 44 10.59 -10.72 2.70
CA GLY A 44 9.38 -10.68 3.52
C GLY A 44 8.13 -10.32 2.71
N MET A 45 8.21 -9.26 1.88
CA MET A 45 7.09 -8.84 1.04
C MET A 45 6.74 -9.89 -0.02
N LEU A 46 7.76 -10.53 -0.61
CA LEU A 46 7.55 -11.60 -1.59
C LEU A 46 6.89 -12.82 -0.96
N ALA A 47 7.31 -13.21 0.26
CA ALA A 47 6.69 -14.31 1.00
C ALA A 47 5.21 -14.02 1.33
N MET A 48 4.89 -12.81 1.79
CA MET A 48 3.51 -12.39 2.03
C MET A 48 2.68 -12.46 0.74
N ARG A 49 3.21 -11.93 -0.37
CA ARG A 49 2.56 -11.99 -1.69
C ARG A 49 2.28 -13.42 -2.11
N ASP A 50 3.29 -14.27 -2.08
CA ASP A 50 3.20 -15.64 -2.58
C ASP A 50 2.22 -16.47 -1.73
N SER A 51 2.26 -16.29 -0.40
CA SER A 51 1.29 -16.89 0.52
C SER A 51 -0.15 -16.43 0.23
N ALA A 52 -0.34 -15.12 0.03
CA ALA A 52 -1.67 -14.57 -0.25
C ALA A 52 -2.20 -14.98 -1.64
N LEU A 53 -1.35 -15.07 -2.66
CA LEU A 53 -1.74 -15.59 -3.97
C LEU A 53 -2.10 -17.07 -3.89
N ALA A 54 -1.32 -17.89 -3.19
CA ALA A 54 -1.65 -19.30 -2.95
C ALA A 54 -2.97 -19.45 -2.19
N TRP A 55 -3.24 -18.58 -1.21
CA TRP A 55 -4.54 -18.55 -0.53
C TRP A 55 -5.68 -18.23 -1.49
N LEU A 56 -5.53 -17.24 -2.40
CA LEU A 56 -6.57 -16.92 -3.39
C LEU A 56 -6.90 -18.10 -4.30
N GLU A 57 -5.92 -18.93 -4.68
CA GLU A 57 -6.15 -20.13 -5.49
C GLU A 57 -7.02 -21.18 -4.78
N THR A 58 -7.12 -21.13 -3.45
CA THR A 58 -8.02 -22.00 -2.67
C THR A 58 -9.47 -21.51 -2.66
N LEU A 59 -9.73 -20.27 -3.09
CA LEU A 59 -11.05 -19.67 -3.09
C LEU A 59 -11.77 -19.95 -4.43
N PRO A 60 -13.07 -20.33 -4.43
CA PRO A 60 -13.81 -20.62 -5.65
C PRO A 60 -13.86 -19.45 -6.64
N SER A 61 -13.85 -18.22 -6.14
CA SER A 61 -13.88 -17.00 -6.95
C SER A 61 -12.51 -16.47 -7.34
N HIS A 62 -11.41 -17.04 -6.80
CA HIS A 62 -10.05 -16.45 -6.88
C HIS A 62 -10.00 -14.97 -6.48
N SER A 63 -10.93 -14.55 -5.62
CA SER A 63 -11.11 -13.18 -5.14
C SER A 63 -11.16 -13.17 -3.62
N PRO A 64 -10.55 -12.18 -2.96
CA PRO A 64 -10.82 -11.94 -1.55
C PRO A 64 -12.31 -11.68 -1.34
N SER A 65 -12.83 -12.07 -0.18
CA SER A 65 -14.17 -11.67 0.21
C SER A 65 -14.23 -10.17 0.49
N TYR A 66 -15.39 -9.59 0.22
CA TYR A 66 -15.66 -8.17 0.49
C TYR A 66 -17.11 -8.00 0.93
N ARG A 67 -17.40 -6.90 1.59
CA ARG A 67 -18.76 -6.48 1.90
C ARG A 67 -18.96 -5.02 1.52
N ILE A 68 -20.06 -4.73 0.87
CA ILE A 68 -20.48 -3.37 0.52
C ILE A 68 -21.20 -2.76 1.72
N THR A 69 -20.83 -1.54 2.08
CA THR A 69 -21.43 -0.79 3.18
C THR A 69 -22.29 0.37 2.71
N SER A 70 -21.98 0.90 1.52
CA SER A 70 -22.72 2.02 0.94
C SER A 70 -22.66 1.98 -0.58
N VAL A 71 -23.77 2.28 -1.21
CA VAL A 71 -23.90 2.56 -2.64
C VAL A 71 -24.65 3.88 -2.78
N GLN A 72 -24.06 4.80 -3.51
CA GLN A 72 -24.67 6.10 -3.81
C GLN A 72 -24.69 6.31 -5.31
N ASP A 73 -25.87 6.45 -5.88
CA ASP A 73 -26.05 6.80 -7.30
C ASP A 73 -26.13 8.32 -7.48
N ASN A 74 -25.77 8.79 -8.67
CA ASN A 74 -25.83 10.20 -9.06
C ASN A 74 -25.04 11.10 -8.07
N VAL A 75 -23.79 10.77 -7.83
CA VAL A 75 -22.93 11.45 -6.83
C VAL A 75 -22.75 12.93 -7.18
N ASP A 76 -22.39 13.21 -8.44
CA ASP A 76 -22.28 14.55 -9.02
C ASP A 76 -22.37 14.49 -10.55
N ALA A 77 -21.91 15.54 -11.25
CA ALA A 77 -21.95 15.61 -12.72
C ALA A 77 -21.00 14.60 -13.41
N HIS A 78 -20.06 13.97 -12.69
CA HIS A 78 -19.02 13.10 -13.24
C HIS A 78 -19.11 11.65 -12.77
N ILE A 79 -19.60 11.42 -11.54
CA ILE A 79 -19.65 10.10 -10.93
C ILE A 79 -21.10 9.60 -10.85
N ALA A 80 -21.38 8.58 -11.65
CA ALA A 80 -22.69 7.93 -11.70
C ALA A 80 -22.95 7.07 -10.44
N ARG A 81 -21.92 6.40 -9.92
CA ARG A 81 -22.04 5.55 -8.72
C ARG A 81 -20.77 5.55 -7.90
N ARG A 82 -20.95 5.68 -6.57
CA ARG A 82 -19.91 5.49 -5.55
C ARG A 82 -20.25 4.28 -4.71
N ILE A 83 -19.28 3.40 -4.53
CA ILE A 83 -19.40 2.18 -3.73
C ILE A 83 -18.33 2.22 -2.65
N ALA A 84 -18.74 2.13 -1.39
CA ALA A 84 -17.83 1.96 -0.27
C ALA A 84 -18.01 0.58 0.37
N GLY A 85 -16.94 0.01 0.84
CA GLY A 85 -16.96 -1.32 1.45
C GLY A 85 -15.68 -1.66 2.17
N PHE A 86 -15.57 -2.92 2.57
CA PHE A 86 -14.38 -3.49 3.18
C PHE A 86 -13.98 -4.75 2.41
N ILE A 87 -12.68 -4.90 2.21
CA ILE A 87 -12.04 -6.12 1.71
C ILE A 87 -11.47 -6.90 2.88
N THR A 88 -11.61 -8.23 2.90
CA THR A 88 -11.03 -9.11 3.90
C THR A 88 -9.77 -9.75 3.34
N VAL A 89 -8.63 -9.57 4.01
CA VAL A 89 -7.32 -10.00 3.54
C VAL A 89 -6.50 -10.66 4.65
N PRO A 90 -5.49 -11.48 4.29
CA PRO A 90 -4.51 -11.99 5.27
C PRO A 90 -3.81 -10.85 6.01
N MET A 91 -3.78 -10.92 7.33
CA MET A 91 -3.19 -9.94 8.23
C MET A 91 -1.85 -10.44 8.75
N TYR A 92 -0.80 -9.65 8.62
CA TYR A 92 0.55 -9.95 9.11
C TYR A 92 1.00 -9.03 10.24
N LEU A 93 0.24 -7.97 10.52
CA LEU A 93 0.45 -7.11 11.68
C LEU A 93 -0.20 -7.71 12.93
N ASP A 94 0.33 -7.38 14.11
CA ASP A 94 -0.25 -7.76 15.42
C ASP A 94 -1.58 -7.05 15.70
N LYS A 95 -1.82 -5.90 15.04
CA LYS A 95 -3.08 -5.13 15.11
C LYS A 95 -3.25 -4.24 13.88
N THR A 96 -4.50 -3.89 13.57
CA THR A 96 -4.86 -3.02 12.44
C THR A 96 -4.57 -1.53 12.71
N GLU A 97 -4.62 -1.12 14.00
CA GLU A 97 -4.48 0.25 14.43
C GLU A 97 -3.05 0.78 14.21
N PRO A 98 -2.86 2.11 14.17
CA PRO A 98 -1.54 2.73 14.12
C PRO A 98 -0.60 2.21 15.21
N GLY A 99 0.66 2.03 14.85
CA GLY A 99 1.66 1.43 15.74
C GLY A 99 1.72 -0.10 15.68
N GLY A 100 0.86 -0.75 14.90
CA GLY A 100 0.96 -2.19 14.62
C GLY A 100 2.29 -2.56 13.96
N VAL A 101 2.82 -3.74 14.27
CA VAL A 101 4.08 -4.25 13.74
C VAL A 101 3.92 -5.69 13.28
N MET A 102 4.76 -6.13 12.35
CA MET A 102 4.76 -7.53 11.89
C MET A 102 5.33 -8.47 12.95
N THR A 103 4.77 -9.67 12.99
CA THR A 103 5.35 -10.81 13.70
C THR A 103 6.17 -11.61 12.70
N TYR A 104 7.33 -12.10 13.16
CA TYR A 104 8.27 -12.87 12.34
C TYR A 104 8.53 -14.23 12.98
N ASP A 105 8.78 -15.23 12.14
CA ASP A 105 9.27 -16.54 12.56
C ASP A 105 10.78 -16.52 12.84
N ASP A 106 11.32 -17.68 13.24
CA ASP A 106 12.75 -17.85 13.55
C ASP A 106 13.66 -17.65 12.33
N ALA A 107 13.11 -17.74 11.10
CA ALA A 107 13.82 -17.46 9.86
C ALA A 107 13.72 -15.96 9.45
N GLY A 108 13.02 -15.14 10.23
CA GLY A 108 12.80 -13.72 9.97
C GLY A 108 11.76 -13.46 8.89
N MET A 109 10.87 -14.40 8.61
CA MET A 109 9.80 -14.23 7.64
C MET A 109 8.49 -13.79 8.31
N PRO A 110 7.69 -12.89 7.68
CA PRO A 110 6.41 -12.45 8.24
C PRO A 110 5.44 -13.62 8.44
N VAL A 111 4.78 -13.67 9.59
CA VAL A 111 3.81 -14.70 9.97
C VAL A 111 2.40 -14.10 9.91
N GLN A 112 1.50 -14.79 9.20
CA GLN A 112 0.09 -14.40 9.17
C GLN A 112 -0.55 -14.55 10.56
N GLN A 113 -1.22 -13.49 11.02
CA GLN A 113 -1.89 -13.42 12.34
C GLN A 113 -3.40 -13.68 12.25
N GLY A 114 -3.93 -13.88 11.05
CA GLY A 114 -5.37 -14.10 10.82
C GLY A 114 -5.84 -13.34 9.58
N MET A 115 -7.09 -12.90 9.61
CA MET A 115 -7.71 -12.10 8.56
C MET A 115 -8.17 -10.77 9.14
N ALA A 116 -8.13 -9.71 8.34
CA ALA A 116 -8.62 -8.39 8.74
C ALA A 116 -9.35 -7.67 7.60
N GLU A 117 -10.22 -6.76 7.96
CA GLU A 117 -10.97 -5.93 7.01
C GLU A 117 -10.31 -4.56 6.86
N PHE A 118 -10.19 -4.11 5.60
CA PHE A 118 -9.70 -2.77 5.27
C PHE A 118 -10.67 -2.06 4.32
N PRO A 119 -10.88 -0.75 4.49
CA PRO A 119 -11.83 -0.01 3.68
C PRO A 119 -11.34 0.17 2.25
N PHE A 120 -12.28 0.18 1.32
CA PHE A 120 -12.05 0.60 -0.06
C PHE A 120 -13.15 1.54 -0.53
N LEU A 121 -12.84 2.31 -1.56
CA LEU A 121 -13.77 3.14 -2.29
C LEU A 121 -13.64 2.87 -3.78
N LEU A 122 -14.75 2.60 -4.45
CA LEU A 122 -14.83 2.46 -5.90
C LEU A 122 -15.79 3.52 -6.45
N GLN A 123 -15.37 4.20 -7.53
CA GLN A 123 -16.22 5.18 -8.20
C GLN A 123 -16.33 4.86 -9.68
N ILE A 124 -17.57 4.81 -10.17
CA ILE A 124 -17.91 4.54 -11.55
C ILE A 124 -18.34 5.87 -12.18
N PRO A 125 -17.56 6.43 -13.12
CA PRO A 125 -17.91 7.66 -13.81
C PRO A 125 -19.05 7.42 -14.81
N TYR A 126 -19.72 8.49 -15.24
CA TYR A 126 -20.78 8.37 -16.25
C TYR A 126 -20.27 7.79 -17.58
N SER A 127 -19.05 8.11 -17.97
CA SER A 127 -18.41 7.53 -19.17
C SER A 127 -18.27 6.00 -19.15
N ALA A 128 -18.25 5.38 -17.96
CA ALA A 128 -18.18 3.93 -17.79
C ALA A 128 -19.57 3.24 -17.70
N THR A 129 -20.67 3.98 -17.76
CA THR A 129 -22.02 3.37 -17.58
C THR A 129 -22.54 2.62 -18.79
N THR A 130 -21.97 2.84 -19.97
CA THR A 130 -22.41 2.24 -21.24
C THR A 130 -21.41 1.25 -21.82
N GLN A 131 -20.21 1.14 -21.23
CA GLN A 131 -19.15 0.22 -21.66
C GLN A 131 -18.22 -0.13 -20.52
N ALA A 132 -17.60 -1.30 -20.59
CA ALA A 132 -16.55 -1.67 -19.65
C ALA A 132 -15.33 -0.75 -19.81
N SER A 133 -14.86 -0.20 -18.70
CA SER A 133 -13.80 0.82 -18.64
C SER A 133 -12.62 0.36 -17.80
N PRO A 134 -11.40 0.81 -18.14
CA PRO A 134 -10.22 0.53 -17.34
C PRO A 134 -10.38 0.96 -15.88
N VAL A 135 -9.64 0.31 -14.98
CA VAL A 135 -9.58 0.69 -13.57
C VAL A 135 -8.31 1.49 -13.31
N LEU A 136 -8.46 2.67 -12.71
CA LEU A 136 -7.37 3.44 -12.14
C LEU A 136 -7.35 3.23 -10.63
N HIS A 137 -6.33 2.50 -10.16
CA HIS A 137 -6.06 2.37 -8.74
C HIS A 137 -5.31 3.63 -8.28
N PHE A 138 -5.98 4.45 -7.49
CA PHE A 138 -5.45 5.71 -6.98
C PHE A 138 -4.79 5.51 -5.62
N GLY A 139 -3.49 5.82 -5.54
CA GLY A 139 -2.74 5.89 -4.30
C GLY A 139 -2.79 7.30 -3.70
N HIS A 140 -3.32 7.43 -2.48
CA HIS A 140 -3.35 8.73 -1.81
C HIS A 140 -1.94 9.24 -1.47
N GLY A 141 -1.78 10.55 -1.38
CA GLY A 141 -0.55 11.19 -0.93
C GLY A 141 -0.27 10.97 0.56
N LEU A 142 0.91 11.41 1.02
CA LEU A 142 1.32 11.30 2.42
C LEU A 142 0.25 11.91 3.35
N PHE A 143 -0.17 11.13 4.33
CA PHE A 143 -1.21 11.42 5.31
C PHE A 143 -2.64 11.61 4.76
N GLY A 144 -2.89 11.17 3.53
CA GLY A 144 -4.24 10.96 3.04
C GLY A 144 -4.86 9.66 3.58
N ASP A 145 -5.97 9.26 2.97
CA ASP A 145 -6.65 7.98 3.21
C ASP A 145 -7.42 7.55 1.96
N TYR A 146 -8.10 6.40 2.03
CA TYR A 146 -8.88 5.85 0.90
C TYR A 146 -9.95 6.82 0.37
N THR A 147 -10.43 7.77 1.19
CA THR A 147 -11.41 8.78 0.73
C THR A 147 -10.79 9.86 -0.15
N SER A 148 -9.46 9.94 -0.22
CA SER A 148 -8.78 10.85 -1.15
C SER A 148 -9.07 10.52 -2.62
N GLY A 149 -9.46 9.29 -2.92
CA GLY A 149 -9.99 8.92 -4.25
C GLY A 149 -11.31 9.61 -4.61
N ASP A 150 -11.98 10.21 -3.63
CA ASP A 150 -13.22 11.00 -3.80
C ASP A 150 -12.97 12.52 -3.94
N ASP A 151 -11.76 12.92 -4.22
CA ASP A 151 -11.42 14.34 -4.44
C ASP A 151 -12.16 14.89 -5.66
N SER A 152 -12.78 16.06 -5.49
CA SER A 152 -13.55 16.74 -6.55
C SER A 152 -12.75 17.05 -7.81
N ARG A 153 -11.41 17.11 -7.72
CA ARG A 153 -10.50 17.29 -8.85
C ARG A 153 -10.24 16.00 -9.62
N LEU A 154 -10.34 14.84 -8.97
CA LEU A 154 -10.13 13.54 -9.61
C LEU A 154 -11.36 13.06 -10.39
N ARG A 155 -12.55 13.36 -9.91
CA ARG A 155 -13.82 12.91 -10.51
C ARG A 155 -13.96 13.33 -11.98
N PRO A 156 -13.73 14.63 -12.35
CA PRO A 156 -13.77 15.04 -13.75
C PRO A 156 -12.70 14.33 -14.60
N VAL A 157 -11.51 14.11 -14.07
CA VAL A 157 -10.41 13.40 -14.76
C VAL A 157 -10.79 11.96 -15.03
N ALA A 158 -11.35 11.26 -14.03
CA ALA A 158 -11.80 9.89 -14.19
C ALA A 158 -12.88 9.77 -15.27
N ASP A 159 -13.84 10.67 -15.27
CA ASP A 159 -14.92 10.69 -16.26
C ASP A 159 -14.41 11.03 -17.66
N GLN A 160 -13.52 12.03 -17.80
CA GLN A 160 -12.92 12.41 -19.07
C GLN A 160 -12.05 11.28 -19.66
N LEU A 161 -11.32 10.56 -18.82
CA LEU A 161 -10.46 9.44 -19.24
C LEU A 161 -11.24 8.13 -19.40
N GLY A 162 -12.48 8.06 -18.95
CA GLY A 162 -13.29 6.84 -18.94
C GLY A 162 -12.71 5.76 -18.05
N MET A 163 -12.32 6.09 -16.80
CA MET A 163 -11.68 5.17 -15.86
C MET A 163 -12.48 5.04 -14.57
N VAL A 164 -12.73 3.79 -14.18
CA VAL A 164 -13.27 3.48 -12.84
C VAL A 164 -12.17 3.70 -11.80
N LEU A 165 -12.44 4.47 -10.75
CA LEU A 165 -11.47 4.76 -9.68
C LEU A 165 -11.60 3.74 -8.55
N LEU A 166 -10.48 3.16 -8.12
CA LEU A 166 -10.36 2.36 -6.90
C LEU A 166 -9.37 3.03 -5.97
N SER A 167 -9.67 3.13 -4.68
CA SER A 167 -8.74 3.62 -3.66
C SER A 167 -8.85 2.85 -2.36
N LEU A 168 -7.70 2.66 -1.71
CA LEU A 168 -7.51 2.04 -0.41
C LEU A 168 -6.52 2.84 0.43
N ASP A 169 -6.46 2.52 1.74
CA ASP A 169 -5.46 3.10 2.64
C ASP A 169 -4.05 2.56 2.35
N TRP A 170 -3.07 3.45 2.25
CA TRP A 170 -1.65 3.14 2.39
C TRP A 170 -1.28 3.20 3.86
N LEU A 171 -1.47 2.08 4.59
CA LEU A 171 -1.17 1.98 6.02
C LEU A 171 0.28 2.38 6.31
N GLY A 172 0.50 3.03 7.44
CA GLY A 172 1.80 3.62 7.80
C GLY A 172 2.02 5.02 7.21
N LEU A 173 1.22 5.41 6.19
CA LEU A 173 1.29 6.72 5.53
C LEU A 173 -0.05 7.48 5.58
N THR A 174 -1.04 6.98 6.34
CA THR A 174 -2.34 7.63 6.48
C THR A 174 -2.30 8.73 7.56
N GLY A 175 -3.27 9.65 7.53
CA GLY A 175 -3.45 10.64 8.57
C GLY A 175 -3.67 10.03 9.96
N LYS A 176 -4.24 8.81 10.03
CA LYS A 176 -4.42 8.04 11.27
C LYS A 176 -3.08 7.61 11.89
N ASP A 177 -2.02 7.45 11.09
CA ASP A 177 -0.69 7.03 11.56
C ASP A 177 0.10 8.20 12.21
N LEU A 178 -0.28 9.45 11.94
CA LEU A 178 0.42 10.65 12.43
C LEU A 178 0.66 10.67 13.94
N PRO A 179 -0.32 10.37 14.83
CA PRO A 179 -0.08 10.37 16.27
C PRO A 179 0.98 9.34 16.70
N ALA A 180 0.97 8.15 16.09
CA ALA A 180 1.95 7.10 16.39
C ALA A 180 3.37 7.51 15.91
N ILE A 181 3.48 8.06 14.70
CA ILE A 181 4.74 8.58 14.16
C ILE A 181 5.26 9.75 15.00
N GLY A 182 4.38 10.70 15.34
CA GLY A 182 4.73 11.85 16.18
C GLY A 182 5.23 11.44 17.55
N ALA A 183 4.62 10.43 18.18
CA ALA A 183 5.07 9.89 19.45
C ALA A 183 6.49 9.31 19.36
N LEU A 184 6.81 8.56 18.31
CA LEU A 184 8.15 8.01 18.08
C LEU A 184 9.21 9.12 17.95
N LEU A 185 8.90 10.16 17.19
CA LEU A 185 9.81 11.29 16.98
C LEU A 185 10.01 12.10 18.28
N THR A 186 8.95 12.30 19.07
CA THR A 186 9.00 13.05 20.32
C THR A 186 9.84 12.35 21.39
N VAL A 187 9.70 11.02 21.52
CA VAL A 187 10.45 10.23 22.49
C VAL A 187 11.90 9.99 22.01
N GLY A 188 12.17 10.14 20.70
CA GLY A 188 13.47 9.90 20.11
C GLY A 188 13.87 8.40 20.06
N ASP A 189 12.94 7.49 20.33
CA ASP A 189 13.15 6.05 20.24
C ASP A 189 12.79 5.54 18.83
N LEU A 190 13.75 5.66 17.92
CA LEU A 190 13.58 5.20 16.55
C LEU A 190 13.62 3.66 16.42
N SER A 191 13.87 2.90 17.49
CA SER A 191 13.83 1.42 17.45
C SER A 191 12.44 0.90 17.06
N LYS A 192 11.40 1.66 17.36
CA LYS A 192 10.00 1.35 17.01
C LYS A 192 9.56 1.88 15.64
N PHE A 193 10.46 2.56 14.91
CA PHE A 193 10.13 3.13 13.59
C PHE A 193 9.72 2.06 12.56
N ARG A 194 10.07 0.78 12.81
CA ARG A 194 9.67 -0.36 11.98
C ARG A 194 8.15 -0.41 11.71
N THR A 195 7.31 0.16 12.58
CA THR A 195 5.85 0.20 12.36
C THR A 195 5.48 0.86 11.03
N VAL A 196 6.22 1.88 10.57
CA VAL A 196 5.91 2.60 9.33
C VAL A 196 6.13 1.70 8.10
N PRO A 197 7.35 1.15 7.84
CA PRO A 197 7.55 0.28 6.69
C PRO A 197 6.78 -1.04 6.76
N GLU A 198 6.59 -1.63 7.94
CA GLU A 198 5.85 -2.88 8.08
C GLU A 198 4.36 -2.71 7.79
N ARG A 199 3.75 -1.62 8.23
CA ARG A 199 2.39 -1.25 7.83
C ARG A 199 2.31 -0.95 6.34
N GLY A 200 3.35 -0.34 5.76
CA GLY A 200 3.47 -0.14 4.32
C GLY A 200 3.49 -1.46 3.54
N MET A 201 4.19 -2.49 4.03
CA MET A 201 4.18 -3.83 3.43
C MET A 201 2.77 -4.46 3.47
N GLN A 202 2.05 -4.35 4.60
CA GLN A 202 0.65 -4.78 4.67
C GLN A 202 -0.22 -4.01 3.68
N ALA A 203 -0.03 -2.70 3.56
CA ALA A 203 -0.76 -1.89 2.59
C ALA A 203 -0.51 -2.31 1.15
N MET A 204 0.73 -2.61 0.78
CA MET A 204 1.06 -3.14 -0.55
C MET A 204 0.31 -4.44 -0.82
N LEU A 205 0.26 -5.35 0.15
CA LEU A 205 -0.50 -6.60 0.03
C LEU A 205 -2.00 -6.33 -0.13
N ASN A 206 -2.58 -5.45 0.70
CA ASN A 206 -3.99 -5.08 0.63
C ASN A 206 -4.35 -4.52 -0.75
N ASN A 207 -3.52 -3.62 -1.29
CA ASN A 207 -3.73 -3.01 -2.59
C ASN A 207 -3.62 -4.03 -3.73
N MET A 208 -2.66 -4.96 -3.67
CA MET A 208 -2.57 -6.08 -4.64
C MET A 208 -3.81 -6.97 -4.60
N LEU A 209 -4.29 -7.32 -3.42
CA LEU A 209 -5.48 -8.15 -3.24
C LEU A 209 -6.77 -7.41 -3.66
N ALA A 210 -6.84 -6.09 -3.48
CA ALA A 210 -7.95 -5.29 -3.97
C ALA A 210 -8.04 -5.28 -5.50
N LEU A 211 -6.91 -5.32 -6.22
CA LEU A 211 -6.92 -5.52 -7.67
C LEU A 211 -7.49 -6.89 -8.04
N ARG A 212 -7.16 -7.95 -7.29
CA ARG A 212 -7.77 -9.27 -7.49
C ARG A 212 -9.28 -9.27 -7.18
N MET A 213 -9.70 -8.55 -6.13
CA MET A 213 -11.12 -8.34 -5.84
C MET A 213 -11.85 -7.67 -7.01
N VAL A 214 -11.27 -6.64 -7.62
CA VAL A 214 -11.85 -6.00 -8.80
C VAL A 214 -11.90 -6.95 -9.98
N GLN A 215 -10.79 -7.67 -10.25
CA GLN A 215 -10.64 -8.52 -11.43
C GLN A 215 -11.53 -9.77 -11.42
N HIS A 216 -11.83 -10.32 -10.24
CA HIS A 216 -12.50 -11.62 -10.12
C HIS A 216 -13.81 -11.55 -9.32
N GLY A 217 -13.96 -10.57 -8.42
CA GLY A 217 -15.15 -10.36 -7.61
C GLY A 217 -16.04 -9.26 -8.16
N LEU A 218 -15.66 -8.00 -7.96
CA LEU A 218 -16.49 -6.84 -8.28
C LEU A 218 -16.89 -6.76 -9.76
N VAL A 219 -16.03 -7.20 -10.70
CA VAL A 219 -16.35 -7.20 -12.13
C VAL A 219 -17.66 -7.96 -12.44
N ASN A 220 -17.98 -8.97 -11.66
CA ASN A 220 -19.19 -9.80 -11.82
C ASN A 220 -20.32 -9.43 -10.86
N ASP A 221 -20.12 -8.49 -9.95
CA ASP A 221 -21.09 -8.10 -8.94
C ASP A 221 -22.15 -7.16 -9.55
N ALA A 222 -23.41 -7.40 -9.23
CA ALA A 222 -24.52 -6.56 -9.69
C ALA A 222 -24.36 -5.08 -9.25
N VAL A 223 -23.64 -4.83 -8.15
CA VAL A 223 -23.37 -3.47 -7.65
C VAL A 223 -22.52 -2.63 -8.60
N THR A 224 -21.70 -3.27 -9.43
CA THR A 224 -20.86 -2.61 -10.45
C THR A 224 -21.48 -2.61 -11.84
N GLN A 225 -22.65 -3.25 -12.03
CA GLN A 225 -23.38 -3.20 -13.28
C GLN A 225 -24.22 -1.91 -13.34
N PHE A 226 -24.33 -1.30 -14.51
CA PHE A 226 -25.15 -0.13 -14.74
C PHE A 226 -26.07 -0.36 -15.93
N ASN A 227 -27.41 -0.37 -15.68
CA ASN A 227 -28.42 -0.67 -16.70
C ASN A 227 -28.16 -1.98 -17.48
N GLY A 228 -27.62 -3.00 -16.81
CA GLY A 228 -27.26 -4.29 -17.42
C GLY A 228 -25.92 -4.30 -18.16
N HIS A 229 -25.17 -3.20 -18.15
CA HIS A 229 -23.83 -3.12 -18.74
C HIS A 229 -22.75 -3.33 -17.68
N ALA A 230 -21.71 -4.11 -18.01
CA ALA A 230 -20.49 -4.17 -17.22
C ALA A 230 -19.75 -2.83 -17.28
N THR A 231 -19.36 -2.29 -16.13
CA THR A 231 -18.64 -1.01 -16.06
C THR A 231 -17.12 -1.18 -15.94
N ILE A 232 -16.63 -2.38 -15.65
CA ILE A 232 -15.23 -2.67 -15.38
C ILE A 232 -14.63 -3.55 -16.49
N ASP A 233 -13.55 -3.08 -17.12
CA ASP A 233 -12.63 -3.89 -17.91
C ASP A 233 -11.50 -4.39 -17.00
N SER A 234 -11.67 -5.59 -16.46
CA SER A 234 -10.72 -6.19 -15.50
C SER A 234 -9.33 -6.51 -16.09
N THR A 235 -9.18 -6.43 -17.41
CA THR A 235 -7.90 -6.66 -18.10
C THR A 235 -7.01 -5.43 -18.14
N LYS A 236 -7.56 -4.24 -17.86
CA LYS A 236 -6.88 -2.96 -17.94
C LYS A 236 -6.89 -2.27 -16.58
N VAL A 237 -5.82 -2.45 -15.84
CA VAL A 237 -5.64 -1.83 -14.51
C VAL A 237 -4.39 -0.99 -14.53
N PHE A 238 -4.53 0.26 -14.09
CA PHE A 238 -3.45 1.24 -13.99
C PHE A 238 -3.32 1.71 -12.56
N TYR A 239 -2.15 2.24 -12.20
CA TYR A 239 -1.87 2.85 -10.90
C TYR A 239 -1.42 4.30 -11.06
N TRP A 240 -1.91 5.18 -10.20
CA TRP A 240 -1.53 6.58 -10.12
C TRP A 240 -1.45 7.06 -8.67
#